data_f977623a903a17587cf83fde43692773
#
_entry.id   f977623a903a17587cf83fde43692773
#
_cell.length_a   1.000
_cell.length_b   1.000
_cell.length_c   1.000
_cell.angle_alpha   90.00
_cell.angle_beta   90.00
_cell.angle_gamma   90.00
#
_symmetry.space_group_name_H-M   'P 1'
#
loop_
_entity.id
_entity.type
_entity.pdbx_description
1 polymer ?
#
loop_
_entity_poly.entity_id
_entity_poly.type
_entity_poly.pdbx_seq_one_letter_code
_entity_poly.pdbx_strand_id
1 'polypeptide(L)'
;MKKFGKSIFFGIAGAVLAVSSFATPAAAYGSQSATGADNTVVEADNGLVTGQPVIHQRGDGVNPPAELGNPSEWGVVKLEIKESAAQLRGNTCQDVTHGRWCYGYDLVSAGKKCYSNYIADVKHKTTVRVQNVDHSSGWVAKGDTSYANSTQGAAWTCYAYYDNA
;
A
#
# COMPACT_ATOMS: atom_id res chain seq x y z
N MET A 1 17.38 -46.43 -55.43
CA MET A 1 18.79 -46.08 -55.68
C MET A 1 19.28 -45.32 -54.45
N LYS A 2 20.06 -46.05 -53.61
CA LYS A 2 21.53 -45.94 -53.38
C LYS A 2 21.90 -44.52 -52.98
N LYS A 3 22.54 -44.21 -51.83
CA LYS A 3 23.69 -44.78 -51.07
C LYS A 3 23.75 -44.04 -49.75
N PHE A 4 23.94 -44.65 -48.58
CA PHE A 4 25.13 -45.05 -47.85
C PHE A 4 26.20 -43.93 -47.64
N GLY A 5 26.56 -43.77 -46.41
CA GLY A 5 27.85 -43.35 -45.89
C GLY A 5 27.72 -42.25 -44.81
N LYS A 6 28.31 -42.25 -43.68
CA LYS A 6 29.23 -43.08 -42.89
C LYS A 6 29.32 -42.45 -41.50
N SER A 7 29.31 -43.29 -40.51
CA SER A 7 29.61 -42.95 -39.12
C SER A 7 31.06 -42.39 -38.98
N ILE A 8 31.27 -41.41 -38.08
CA ILE A 8 32.53 -41.22 -37.41
C ILE A 8 32.24 -41.00 -35.93
N PHE A 9 32.71 -41.88 -35.11
CA PHE A 9 32.86 -41.79 -33.65
C PHE A 9 34.08 -40.93 -33.32
N PHE A 10 33.98 -40.03 -32.35
CA PHE A 10 35.02 -39.55 -31.44
C PHE A 10 34.26 -38.70 -30.41
N GLY A 11 34.36 -38.83 -29.13
CA GLY A 11 35.44 -39.20 -28.26
C GLY A 11 35.09 -38.49 -26.93
N ILE A 12 35.16 -39.20 -25.86
CA ILE A 12 34.80 -38.86 -24.48
C ILE A 12 35.69 -37.72 -23.99
N ALA A 13 35.11 -36.67 -23.38
CA ALA A 13 35.76 -35.89 -22.36
C ALA A 13 34.73 -35.44 -21.33
N GLY A 14 34.82 -36.02 -20.14
CA GLY A 14 33.99 -35.68 -19.00
C GLY A 14 34.30 -34.24 -18.50
N ALA A 15 33.29 -33.44 -18.37
CA ALA A 15 33.33 -32.24 -17.58
C ALA A 15 32.34 -32.40 -16.43
N VAL A 16 32.87 -32.58 -15.26
CA VAL A 16 32.16 -32.53 -13.99
C VAL A 16 31.70 -31.07 -13.81
N LEU A 17 30.45 -30.80 -14.07
CA LEU A 17 29.84 -29.52 -13.71
C LEU A 17 29.50 -29.57 -12.22
N ALA A 18 30.29 -28.87 -11.44
CA ALA A 18 29.98 -28.55 -10.06
C ALA A 18 28.71 -27.69 -10.04
N VAL A 19 27.64 -28.25 -9.49
CA VAL A 19 26.42 -27.52 -9.20
C VAL A 19 26.70 -26.63 -8.02
N SER A 20 27.04 -25.38 -8.28
CA SER A 20 27.07 -24.34 -7.25
C SER A 20 25.62 -24.00 -6.90
N SER A 21 25.16 -24.50 -5.78
CA SER A 21 23.92 -24.12 -5.13
C SER A 21 24.03 -22.64 -4.75
N PHE A 22 23.41 -21.76 -5.53
CA PHE A 22 23.18 -20.39 -5.10
C PHE A 22 22.09 -20.44 -4.03
N ALA A 23 22.50 -20.43 -2.78
CA ALA A 23 21.61 -20.07 -1.69
C ALA A 23 21.22 -18.61 -1.89
N THR A 24 19.97 -18.37 -2.30
CA THR A 24 19.38 -17.05 -2.22
C THR A 24 19.34 -16.64 -0.76
N PRO A 25 19.95 -15.52 -0.35
CA PRO A 25 19.73 -15.02 0.99
C PRO A 25 18.25 -14.63 1.09
N ALA A 26 17.53 -15.30 1.99
CA ALA A 26 16.26 -14.81 2.46
C ALA A 26 16.53 -13.41 3.03
N ALA A 27 16.00 -12.38 2.38
CA ALA A 27 16.00 -11.04 2.93
C ALA A 27 15.17 -11.10 4.21
N ALA A 28 15.86 -11.24 5.35
CA ALA A 28 15.29 -10.95 6.63
C ALA A 28 14.92 -9.47 6.59
N TYR A 29 13.62 -9.17 6.60
CA TYR A 29 13.12 -7.85 6.95
C TYR A 29 13.53 -7.61 8.40
N GLY A 30 14.72 -7.06 8.55
CA GLY A 30 15.21 -6.60 9.84
C GLY A 30 14.40 -5.39 10.25
N SER A 31 13.60 -5.55 11.28
CA SER A 31 13.12 -4.44 12.09
C SER A 31 14.33 -3.65 12.56
N GLN A 32 14.64 -2.55 11.93
CA GLN A 32 15.58 -1.59 12.48
C GLN A 32 14.88 -0.81 13.59
N SER A 33 15.11 -1.21 14.82
CA SER A 33 14.88 -0.37 15.99
C SER A 33 15.81 0.83 15.90
N ALA A 34 15.33 1.94 15.40
CA ALA A 34 16.01 3.22 15.52
C ALA A 34 15.66 3.82 16.87
N THR A 35 16.52 3.59 17.88
CA THR A 35 16.59 4.42 19.07
C THR A 35 17.23 5.76 18.69
N GLY A 36 16.42 6.76 18.47
CA GLY A 36 16.83 8.13 18.26
C GLY A 36 15.62 9.03 18.53
N ALA A 37 15.66 9.74 19.65
CA ALA A 37 14.70 10.80 19.94
C ALA A 37 14.96 11.95 18.97
N ASP A 38 14.43 11.86 17.76
CA ASP A 38 14.25 12.99 16.88
C ASP A 38 12.78 13.00 16.46
N ASN A 39 12.11 14.06 16.88
CA ASN A 39 10.68 14.28 16.69
C ASN A 39 10.42 14.75 15.24
N THR A 40 10.99 14.05 14.27
CA THR A 40 10.68 14.26 12.87
C THR A 40 9.32 13.63 12.60
N VAL A 41 8.33 14.50 12.39
CA VAL A 41 7.07 14.13 11.76
C VAL A 41 7.44 13.43 10.45
N VAL A 42 7.33 12.10 10.40
CA VAL A 42 7.51 11.34 9.18
C VAL A 42 6.36 11.76 8.27
N GLU A 43 6.66 12.61 7.29
CA GLU A 43 5.67 12.96 6.26
C GLU A 43 5.15 11.65 5.65
N ALA A 44 3.84 11.59 5.48
CA ALA A 44 3.08 10.41 5.06
C ALA A 44 3.53 9.81 3.69
N ASP A 45 4.52 10.37 3.03
CA ASP A 45 5.01 9.97 1.70
C ASP A 45 6.27 9.09 1.73
N ASN A 46 6.96 8.97 2.87
CA ASN A 46 8.21 8.20 2.96
C ASN A 46 7.94 6.69 2.90
N GLY A 47 8.08 6.11 1.71
CA GLY A 47 8.02 4.67 1.48
C GLY A 47 6.65 4.11 1.09
N LEU A 48 5.61 4.93 0.94
CA LEU A 48 4.31 4.45 0.49
C LEU A 48 4.33 4.08 -1.00
N VAL A 49 3.99 2.85 -1.30
CA VAL A 49 3.77 2.37 -2.67
C VAL A 49 2.34 2.67 -3.09
N THR A 50 2.16 3.29 -4.26
CA THR A 50 0.82 3.59 -4.80
C THR A 50 -0.06 2.34 -4.81
N GLY A 51 -1.22 2.45 -4.16
CA GLY A 51 -2.22 1.40 -4.09
C GLY A 51 -1.98 0.30 -3.07
N GLN A 52 -0.87 0.35 -2.37
CA GLN A 52 -0.60 -0.59 -1.26
C GLN A 52 -0.93 0.10 0.06
N PRO A 53 -1.93 -0.38 0.80
CA PRO A 53 -2.23 0.15 2.11
C PRO A 53 -1.18 -0.29 3.13
N VAL A 54 -0.87 0.63 4.05
CA VAL A 54 -0.04 0.35 5.23
C VAL A 54 -0.92 0.59 6.45
N ILE A 55 -0.86 -0.35 7.39
CA ILE A 55 -1.65 -0.30 8.64
C ILE A 55 -0.68 -0.19 9.80
N HIS A 56 -0.98 0.73 10.70
CA HIS A 56 -0.20 1.05 11.88
C HIS A 56 -1.04 0.90 13.14
N GLN A 57 -0.38 0.52 14.22
CA GLN A 57 -0.97 0.46 15.55
C GLN A 57 -0.22 1.39 16.50
N ARG A 58 -0.92 1.94 17.48
CA ARG A 58 -0.30 2.77 18.51
C ARG A 58 0.85 2.02 19.18
N GLY A 59 2.04 2.61 19.15
CA GLY A 59 3.24 2.02 19.75
C GLY A 59 4.12 1.22 18.78
N ASP A 60 3.80 1.14 17.50
CA ASP A 60 4.63 0.47 16.48
C ASP A 60 5.88 1.29 16.06
N GLY A 61 6.06 2.47 16.64
CA GLY A 61 7.19 3.36 16.36
C GLY A 61 6.93 4.37 15.25
N VAL A 62 5.76 4.32 14.61
CA VAL A 62 5.33 5.29 13.59
C VAL A 62 4.28 6.23 14.19
N ASN A 63 4.51 7.53 14.07
CA ASN A 63 3.54 8.51 14.52
C ASN A 63 2.46 8.71 13.44
N PRO A 64 1.18 8.72 13.83
CA PRO A 64 0.13 9.09 12.90
C PRO A 64 0.29 10.56 12.45
N PRO A 65 -0.17 10.91 11.24
CA PRO A 65 -0.30 12.30 10.86
C PRO A 65 -1.07 13.11 11.91
N ALA A 66 -0.66 14.35 12.17
CA ALA A 66 -1.19 15.16 13.26
C ALA A 66 -2.71 15.30 13.26
N GLU A 67 -3.33 15.33 12.10
CA GLU A 67 -4.78 15.43 11.90
C GLU A 67 -5.57 14.18 12.30
N LEU A 68 -4.92 13.03 12.35
CA LEU A 68 -5.53 11.81 12.87
C LEU A 68 -5.57 11.83 14.40
N GLY A 69 -4.71 12.65 15.02
CA GLY A 69 -4.60 12.73 16.46
C GLY A 69 -3.83 11.57 17.06
N ASN A 70 -4.42 10.85 18.02
CA ASN A 70 -3.80 9.71 18.67
C ASN A 70 -4.68 8.44 18.54
N PRO A 71 -4.84 7.88 17.33
CA PRO A 71 -5.64 6.70 17.10
C PRO A 71 -5.04 5.46 17.75
N SER A 72 -5.87 4.45 18.02
CA SER A 72 -5.40 3.13 18.45
C SER A 72 -4.84 2.31 17.28
N GLU A 73 -5.43 2.47 16.10
CA GLU A 73 -5.01 1.90 14.82
C GLU A 73 -5.35 2.89 13.71
N TRP A 74 -4.52 2.95 12.70
CA TRP A 74 -4.78 3.75 11.50
C TRP A 74 -4.17 3.10 10.27
N GLY A 75 -4.79 3.36 9.13
CA GLY A 75 -4.28 2.91 7.85
C GLY A 75 -4.16 4.06 6.87
N VAL A 76 -3.22 3.94 5.95
CA VAL A 76 -2.99 4.89 4.87
C VAL A 76 -2.77 4.17 3.55
N VAL A 77 -3.30 4.75 2.48
CA VAL A 77 -2.98 4.35 1.10
C VAL A 77 -2.76 5.57 0.23
N LYS A 78 -1.70 5.51 -0.57
CA LYS A 78 -1.38 6.51 -1.58
C LYS A 78 -2.12 6.20 -2.88
N LEU A 79 -2.83 7.17 -3.44
CA LEU A 79 -3.66 7.04 -4.63
C LEU A 79 -3.16 8.00 -5.73
N GLU A 80 -2.48 7.45 -6.73
CA GLU A 80 -2.00 8.17 -7.91
C GLU A 80 -2.56 7.52 -9.18
N ILE A 81 -2.73 8.30 -10.23
CA ILE A 81 -3.05 7.76 -11.55
C ILE A 81 -1.76 7.21 -12.15
N LYS A 82 -1.64 5.89 -12.17
CA LYS A 82 -0.59 5.16 -12.87
C LYS A 82 -1.23 4.06 -13.70
N GLU A 83 -0.64 3.72 -14.85
CA GLU A 83 -1.14 2.61 -15.68
C GLU A 83 -1.17 1.29 -14.91
N SER A 84 -0.16 1.05 -14.06
CA SER A 84 -0.06 -0.13 -13.21
C SER A 84 -1.06 -0.15 -12.03
N ALA A 85 -1.74 0.95 -11.75
CA ALA A 85 -2.68 1.10 -10.64
C ALA A 85 -4.14 1.20 -11.10
N ALA A 86 -4.46 0.63 -12.25
CA ALA A 86 -5.82 0.66 -12.80
C ALA A 86 -6.87 0.05 -11.84
N GLN A 87 -6.49 -0.90 -10.99
CA GLN A 87 -7.35 -1.49 -9.96
C GLN A 87 -7.82 -0.50 -8.88
N LEU A 88 -7.12 0.63 -8.71
CA LEU A 88 -7.52 1.66 -7.75
C LEU A 88 -8.59 2.61 -8.29
N ARG A 89 -8.85 2.52 -9.60
CA ARG A 89 -9.98 3.17 -10.22
C ARG A 89 -11.24 2.38 -9.87
N GLY A 90 -12.13 3.01 -9.15
CA GLY A 90 -13.27 2.34 -8.53
C GLY A 90 -12.93 1.87 -7.10
N ASN A 91 -13.75 1.01 -6.56
CA ASN A 91 -13.76 0.66 -5.14
C ASN A 91 -12.86 -0.53 -4.83
N THR A 92 -11.76 -0.30 -4.12
CA THR A 92 -10.93 -1.35 -3.52
C THR A 92 -11.28 -1.48 -2.05
N CYS A 93 -11.66 -2.67 -1.59
CA CYS A 93 -12.01 -2.91 -0.20
C CYS A 93 -11.15 -4.02 0.38
N GLN A 94 -10.79 -3.86 1.65
CA GLN A 94 -10.09 -4.88 2.44
C GLN A 94 -10.64 -4.95 3.85
N ASP A 95 -10.55 -6.12 4.44
CA ASP A 95 -10.86 -6.31 5.84
C ASP A 95 -9.64 -5.89 6.69
N VAL A 96 -9.91 -5.16 7.76
CA VAL A 96 -8.94 -4.70 8.76
C VAL A 96 -9.39 -5.14 10.14
N THR A 97 -8.59 -4.93 11.19
CA THR A 97 -8.84 -5.49 12.54
C THR A 97 -10.26 -5.28 13.05
N HIS A 98 -10.84 -4.11 12.83
CA HIS A 98 -12.14 -3.74 13.39
C HIS A 98 -13.24 -3.59 12.35
N GLY A 99 -13.00 -3.93 11.08
CA GLY A 99 -14.04 -3.75 10.08
C GLY A 99 -13.57 -3.86 8.64
N ARG A 100 -14.24 -3.12 7.76
CA ARG A 100 -13.96 -3.13 6.33
C ARG A 100 -13.71 -1.73 5.82
N TRP A 101 -12.52 -1.53 5.26
CA TRP A 101 -12.09 -0.28 4.68
C TRP A 101 -12.12 -0.34 3.16
N CYS A 102 -12.78 0.63 2.55
CA CYS A 102 -12.89 0.79 1.10
C CYS A 102 -12.32 2.13 0.68
N TYR A 103 -11.45 2.13 -0.31
CA TYR A 103 -10.76 3.31 -0.82
C TYR A 103 -10.57 3.22 -2.33
N GLY A 104 -10.25 4.36 -2.93
CA GLY A 104 -9.99 4.42 -4.35
C GLY A 104 -10.19 5.81 -4.92
N TYR A 105 -10.27 5.88 -6.24
CA TYR A 105 -10.61 7.11 -6.93
C TYR A 105 -11.45 6.86 -8.17
N ASP A 106 -12.26 7.85 -8.52
CA ASP A 106 -12.98 7.93 -9.79
C ASP A 106 -12.48 9.11 -10.61
N LEU A 107 -12.41 8.97 -11.93
CA LEU A 107 -12.21 10.07 -12.83
C LEU A 107 -13.57 10.67 -13.18
N VAL A 108 -13.74 11.94 -12.82
CA VAL A 108 -14.96 12.71 -13.07
C VAL A 108 -14.63 13.94 -13.92
N SER A 109 -15.62 14.64 -14.44
CA SER A 109 -15.41 15.83 -15.27
C SER A 109 -14.59 16.91 -14.58
N ALA A 110 -14.70 17.02 -13.25
CA ALA A 110 -13.96 17.98 -12.43
C ALA A 110 -12.55 17.50 -12.04
N GLY A 111 -12.11 16.30 -12.45
CA GLY A 111 -10.79 15.76 -12.16
C GLY A 111 -10.83 14.36 -11.55
N LYS A 112 -10.07 14.15 -10.48
CA LYS A 112 -10.01 12.91 -9.71
C LYS A 112 -10.73 13.07 -8.39
N LYS A 113 -11.77 12.26 -8.15
CA LYS A 113 -12.48 12.14 -6.88
C LYS A 113 -11.87 10.98 -6.10
N CYS A 114 -11.12 11.28 -5.06
CA CYS A 114 -10.61 10.28 -4.13
C CYS A 114 -11.60 10.07 -2.99
N TYR A 115 -11.64 8.85 -2.43
CA TYR A 115 -12.54 8.53 -1.32
C TYR A 115 -11.93 7.51 -0.37
N SER A 116 -12.42 7.54 0.86
CA SER A 116 -12.16 6.61 1.94
C SER A 116 -13.47 6.37 2.69
N ASN A 117 -13.91 5.11 2.75
CA ASN A 117 -15.12 4.70 3.43
C ASN A 117 -14.78 3.56 4.38
N TYR A 118 -15.25 3.60 5.60
CA TYR A 118 -14.95 2.58 6.59
C TYR A 118 -16.16 2.29 7.48
N ILE A 119 -16.47 1.01 7.62
CA ILE A 119 -17.43 0.51 8.60
C ILE A 119 -16.67 -0.31 9.63
N ALA A 120 -16.89 -0.03 10.93
CA ALA A 120 -16.18 -0.69 12.01
C ALA A 120 -17.06 -1.01 13.22
N ASP A 121 -16.59 -1.98 14.01
CA ASP A 121 -17.20 -2.36 15.29
C ASP A 121 -16.73 -1.50 16.48
N VAL A 122 -15.95 -0.47 16.21
CA VAL A 122 -15.46 0.55 17.16
C VAL A 122 -15.78 1.96 16.66
N LYS A 123 -15.58 2.97 17.50
CA LYS A 123 -15.66 4.38 17.09
C LYS A 123 -14.49 4.69 16.15
N HIS A 124 -14.79 5.26 14.99
CA HIS A 124 -13.84 5.42 13.91
C HIS A 124 -14.12 6.67 13.08
N LYS A 125 -13.19 7.01 12.19
CA LYS A 125 -13.35 8.04 11.15
C LYS A 125 -12.55 7.68 9.91
N THR A 126 -12.81 8.39 8.81
CA THR A 126 -12.01 8.36 7.59
C THR A 126 -11.60 9.77 7.19
N THR A 127 -10.48 9.88 6.51
CA THR A 127 -9.95 11.14 6.00
C THR A 127 -9.38 10.92 4.59
N VAL A 128 -9.61 11.87 3.70
CA VAL A 128 -8.92 11.98 2.41
C VAL A 128 -8.11 13.26 2.42
N ARG A 129 -6.81 13.14 2.16
CA ARG A 129 -5.88 14.27 2.02
C ARG A 129 -5.52 14.48 0.56
N VAL A 130 -5.63 15.71 0.09
CA VAL A 130 -5.11 16.15 -1.21
C VAL A 130 -4.46 17.52 -1.03
N GLN A 131 -3.25 17.71 -1.53
CA GLN A 131 -2.51 18.97 -1.42
C GLN A 131 -2.44 19.52 0.02
N ASN A 132 -2.21 18.65 1.01
CA ASN A 132 -2.19 18.99 2.44
C ASN A 132 -3.52 19.55 2.99
N VAL A 133 -4.64 19.35 2.29
CA VAL A 133 -5.98 19.67 2.77
C VAL A 133 -6.69 18.37 3.12
N ASP A 134 -7.20 18.30 4.35
CA ASP A 134 -7.91 17.14 4.87
C ASP A 134 -9.42 17.31 4.75
N HIS A 135 -10.04 16.25 4.26
CA HIS A 135 -11.49 16.08 4.21
C HIS A 135 -11.85 14.89 5.06
N SER A 136 -12.32 15.14 6.29
CA SER A 136 -12.64 14.09 7.26
C SER A 136 -14.16 13.89 7.39
N SER A 137 -14.56 12.63 7.64
CA SER A 137 -15.95 12.31 8.02
C SER A 137 -16.31 12.84 9.41
N GLY A 138 -15.31 13.20 10.24
CA GLY A 138 -15.50 13.29 11.67
C GLY A 138 -15.67 11.90 12.29
N TRP A 139 -15.77 11.85 13.63
CA TRP A 139 -15.94 10.60 14.36
C TRP A 139 -17.34 10.02 14.18
N VAL A 140 -17.41 8.74 13.81
CA VAL A 140 -18.62 7.96 13.56
C VAL A 140 -18.73 6.85 14.60
N ALA A 141 -19.95 6.52 15.02
CA ALA A 141 -20.20 5.46 15.98
C ALA A 141 -19.94 4.08 15.35
N LYS A 142 -19.71 3.08 16.22
CA LYS A 142 -19.59 1.69 15.78
C LYS A 142 -20.83 1.24 15.00
N GLY A 143 -20.62 0.49 13.94
CA GLY A 143 -21.68 -0.07 13.10
C GLY A 143 -22.17 0.87 12.00
N ASP A 144 -21.90 2.16 12.08
CA ASP A 144 -22.18 3.10 11.02
C ASP A 144 -21.00 3.17 10.03
N THR A 145 -21.21 3.70 8.83
CA THR A 145 -20.13 3.88 7.86
C THR A 145 -19.65 5.33 7.86
N SER A 146 -18.35 5.54 8.03
CA SER A 146 -17.71 6.84 7.81
C SER A 146 -17.41 7.04 6.33
N TYR A 147 -17.58 8.28 5.83
CA TYR A 147 -17.36 8.64 4.44
C TYR A 147 -16.52 9.90 4.34
N ALA A 148 -15.41 9.81 3.62
CA ALA A 148 -14.61 10.97 3.25
C ALA A 148 -14.34 10.97 1.75
N ASN A 149 -14.40 12.12 1.12
CA ASN A 149 -14.01 12.25 -0.28
C ASN A 149 -13.53 13.66 -0.60
N SER A 150 -12.73 13.77 -1.65
CA SER A 150 -12.28 15.05 -2.21
C SER A 150 -12.11 14.93 -3.71
N THR A 151 -12.53 15.95 -4.45
CA THR A 151 -12.34 16.03 -5.90
C THR A 151 -11.37 17.15 -6.23
N GLN A 152 -10.27 16.81 -6.89
CA GLN A 152 -9.20 17.71 -7.26
C GLN A 152 -8.68 17.41 -8.67
N GLY A 153 -7.78 18.25 -9.18
CA GLY A 153 -7.15 17.99 -10.47
C GLY A 153 -6.54 16.59 -10.56
N ALA A 154 -6.66 15.96 -11.71
CA ALA A 154 -6.31 14.54 -11.89
C ALA A 154 -4.84 14.21 -11.55
N ALA A 155 -3.93 15.16 -11.73
CA ALA A 155 -2.50 14.98 -11.47
C ALA A 155 -2.10 14.93 -9.98
N TRP A 156 -2.99 15.38 -9.08
CA TRP A 156 -2.65 15.44 -7.66
C TRP A 156 -2.69 14.07 -7.00
N THR A 157 -1.70 13.80 -6.16
CA THR A 157 -1.71 12.64 -5.27
C THR A 157 -2.75 12.82 -4.18
N CYS A 158 -3.50 11.76 -3.89
CA CYS A 158 -4.37 11.68 -2.72
C CYS A 158 -3.83 10.65 -1.74
N TYR A 159 -4.16 10.85 -0.46
CA TYR A 159 -4.01 9.84 0.57
C TYR A 159 -5.37 9.55 1.18
N ALA A 160 -5.74 8.30 1.25
CA ALA A 160 -6.93 7.87 1.96
C ALA A 160 -6.51 7.24 3.29
N TYR A 161 -7.21 7.62 4.36
CA TYR A 161 -6.96 7.15 5.72
C TYR A 161 -8.23 6.58 6.33
N TYR A 162 -8.07 5.61 7.22
CA TYR A 162 -9.02 5.30 8.28
C TYR A 162 -8.31 5.35 9.62
N ASP A 163 -9.03 5.59 10.70
CA ASP A 163 -8.52 5.52 12.05
C ASP A 163 -9.60 5.12 13.07
N ASN A 164 -9.14 4.42 14.10
CA ASN A 164 -9.92 3.95 15.24
C ASN A 164 -9.59 4.76 16.50
N ALA A 165 -10.59 5.00 17.34
CA ALA A 165 -10.42 5.78 18.58
C ALA A 165 -9.52 5.07 19.62
#